data_f7b331f1f32c6052baa3f5ec190dcd32
#
_entry.id   f7b331f1f32c6052baa3f5ec190dcd32
#
_cell.length_a   1.000
_cell.length_b   1.000
_cell.length_c   1.000
_cell.angle_alpha   90.00
_cell.angle_beta   90.00
_cell.angle_gamma   90.00
#
_symmetry.space_group_name_H-M   'P 1'
#
loop_
_entity.id
_entity.type
_entity.pdbx_description
1 polymer ?
#
loop_
_entity_poly.entity_id
_entity_poly.type
_entity_poly.pdbx_seq_one_letter_code
_entity_poly.pdbx_strand_id
1 'polypeptide(L)'
;MSITEGSAAPDFTLPASNGRTVSLSSLRGAPFVLYFYPKADTPGCTKQACAFEEALPQLGKIGVTVIGVSKDSIKAIDKFAEKYKLSFPLASDPETNIIAAYGAWVEKSMYGKKYMGIERSTVLVDAQGKIAKIWPKVKIEGHAAEVLAAVQSLEK
;
A
#
# COMPACT_ATOMS: atom_id res chain seq x y z
N MET A 1 5.95 -13.71 -9.28
CA MET A 1 4.61 -14.25 -9.50
C MET A 1 3.58 -13.18 -9.21
N SER A 2 2.68 -12.94 -10.14
CA SER A 2 1.70 -11.89 -9.99
C SER A 2 0.45 -12.38 -9.27
N ILE A 3 -0.23 -11.45 -8.60
CA ILE A 3 -1.52 -11.71 -7.96
C ILE A 3 -2.65 -11.51 -8.98
N THR A 4 -3.83 -12.06 -8.68
CA THR A 4 -5.01 -11.89 -9.53
C THR A 4 -6.22 -11.54 -8.68
N GLU A 5 -7.15 -10.82 -9.28
CA GLU A 5 -8.42 -10.50 -8.61
C GLU A 5 -9.19 -11.79 -8.36
N GLY A 6 -9.76 -11.92 -7.18
CA GLY A 6 -10.48 -13.11 -6.74
C GLY A 6 -9.62 -14.15 -6.02
N SER A 7 -8.29 -14.05 -6.11
CA SER A 7 -7.40 -14.99 -5.42
C SER A 7 -7.15 -14.56 -3.98
N ALA A 8 -6.66 -15.49 -3.15
CA ALA A 8 -6.28 -15.17 -1.79
C ALA A 8 -5.10 -14.20 -1.80
N ALA A 9 -5.14 -13.18 -0.93
CA ALA A 9 -4.03 -12.26 -0.78
C ALA A 9 -2.85 -13.00 -0.15
N PRO A 10 -1.61 -12.80 -0.65
CA PRO A 10 -0.41 -13.37 -0.02
C PRO A 10 -0.28 -12.95 1.43
N ASP A 11 0.12 -13.88 2.28
CA ASP A 11 0.30 -13.61 3.70
C ASP A 11 1.48 -12.67 3.93
N PHE A 12 1.38 -11.85 4.97
CA PHE A 12 2.47 -10.95 5.33
C PHE A 12 2.44 -10.59 6.81
N THR A 13 3.61 -10.28 7.34
CA THR A 13 3.78 -9.68 8.66
C THR A 13 4.96 -8.72 8.54
N LEU A 14 4.71 -7.44 8.73
CA LEU A 14 5.73 -6.40 8.53
C LEU A 14 5.74 -5.41 9.68
N PRO A 15 6.96 -4.94 10.07
CA PRO A 15 7.03 -3.80 10.99
C PRO A 15 6.52 -2.55 10.30
N ALA A 16 5.88 -1.69 11.07
CA ALA A 16 5.29 -0.48 10.54
C ALA A 16 5.62 0.72 11.43
N SER A 17 5.29 1.89 10.94
CA SER A 17 5.55 3.16 11.63
C SER A 17 4.92 3.18 13.04
N ASN A 18 5.53 3.95 13.93
CA ASN A 18 5.09 4.13 15.32
C ASN A 18 5.11 2.83 16.15
N GLY A 19 6.06 1.95 15.87
CA GLY A 19 6.23 0.70 16.62
C GLY A 19 5.14 -0.33 16.37
N ARG A 20 4.34 -0.16 15.33
CA ARG A 20 3.25 -1.10 14.99
C ARG A 20 3.78 -2.27 14.18
N THR A 21 3.00 -3.34 14.16
CA THR A 21 3.19 -4.47 13.26
C THR A 21 1.88 -4.67 12.51
N VAL A 22 1.96 -4.88 11.20
CA VAL A 22 0.77 -5.17 10.38
C VAL A 22 0.90 -6.56 9.79
N SER A 23 -0.20 -7.30 9.78
CA SER A 23 -0.24 -8.64 9.21
C SER A 23 -1.58 -8.91 8.56
N LEU A 24 -1.60 -9.83 7.61
CA LEU A 24 -2.84 -10.24 6.97
C LEU A 24 -3.84 -10.77 8.00
N SER A 25 -3.38 -11.59 8.94
CA SER A 25 -4.25 -12.18 9.96
C SER A 25 -4.87 -11.12 10.88
N SER A 26 -4.14 -10.05 11.21
CA SER A 26 -4.66 -9.00 12.07
C SER A 26 -5.67 -8.10 11.37
N LEU A 27 -5.70 -8.13 10.03
CA LEU A 27 -6.60 -7.30 9.23
C LEU A 27 -7.86 -8.02 8.77
N ARG A 28 -7.96 -9.33 8.97
CA ARG A 28 -9.13 -10.11 8.59
C ARG A 28 -10.37 -9.61 9.30
N GLY A 29 -11.51 -9.71 8.61
CA GLY A 29 -12.81 -9.28 9.13
C GLY A 29 -13.25 -7.92 8.63
N ALA A 30 -12.37 -7.18 7.97
CA ALA A 30 -12.68 -5.91 7.34
C ALA A 30 -11.83 -5.73 6.09
N PRO A 31 -12.30 -5.00 5.08
CA PRO A 31 -11.46 -4.70 3.92
C PRO A 31 -10.27 -3.82 4.30
N PHE A 32 -9.19 -3.94 3.55
CA PHE A 32 -8.05 -3.03 3.70
C PHE A 32 -7.42 -2.73 2.35
N VAL A 33 -6.70 -1.61 2.30
CA VAL A 33 -5.98 -1.14 1.12
C VAL A 33 -4.49 -1.27 1.39
N LEU A 34 -3.78 -1.93 0.49
CA LEU A 34 -2.34 -2.10 0.57
C LEU A 34 -1.74 -1.44 -0.68
N TYR A 35 -0.94 -0.38 -0.50
CA TYR A 35 -0.32 0.25 -1.65
C TYR A 35 1.20 0.21 -1.54
N PHE A 36 1.85 0.07 -2.69
CA PHE A 36 3.31 -0.01 -2.78
C PHE A 36 3.83 1.26 -3.41
N TYR A 37 4.86 1.85 -2.80
CA TYR A 37 5.46 3.09 -3.29
C TYR A 37 6.98 2.98 -3.30
N PRO A 38 7.66 3.66 -4.26
CA PRO A 38 9.09 3.44 -4.48
C PRO A 38 10.00 3.91 -3.35
N LYS A 39 9.74 5.07 -2.76
CA LYS A 39 10.65 5.63 -1.75
C LYS A 39 9.99 6.71 -0.91
N ALA A 40 10.16 6.60 0.41
CA ALA A 40 9.65 7.57 1.37
C ALA A 40 10.24 8.97 1.12
N ASP A 41 9.44 9.99 1.36
CA ASP A 41 9.83 11.40 1.30
C ASP A 41 10.32 11.86 -0.09
N THR A 42 9.83 11.22 -1.16
CA THR A 42 9.96 11.74 -2.51
C THR A 42 8.69 12.49 -2.88
N PRO A 43 8.73 13.43 -3.86
CA PRO A 43 7.55 14.26 -4.15
C PRO A 43 6.28 13.46 -4.49
N GLY A 44 6.38 12.47 -5.35
CA GLY A 44 5.22 11.66 -5.74
C GLY A 44 4.69 10.80 -4.60
N CYS A 45 5.56 10.17 -3.85
CA CYS A 45 5.16 9.31 -2.74
C CYS A 45 4.56 10.12 -1.59
N THR A 46 5.08 11.33 -1.35
CA THR A 46 4.53 12.26 -0.36
C THR A 46 3.12 12.69 -0.75
N LYS A 47 2.93 13.05 -2.02
CA LYS A 47 1.62 13.46 -2.53
C LYS A 47 0.60 12.33 -2.40
N GLN A 48 0.98 11.11 -2.74
CA GLN A 48 0.12 9.93 -2.62
C GLN A 48 -0.26 9.67 -1.16
N ALA A 49 0.72 9.68 -0.25
CA ALA A 49 0.46 9.44 1.17
C ALA A 49 -0.46 10.51 1.76
N CYS A 50 -0.25 11.77 1.44
CA CYS A 50 -1.10 12.85 1.92
C CYS A 50 -2.53 12.73 1.37
N ALA A 51 -2.69 12.28 0.13
CA ALA A 51 -4.02 12.07 -0.45
C ALA A 51 -4.78 10.95 0.29
N PHE A 52 -4.10 9.85 0.66
CA PHE A 52 -4.72 8.80 1.47
C PHE A 52 -5.04 9.30 2.87
N GLU A 53 -4.16 10.09 3.47
CA GLU A 53 -4.42 10.66 4.80
C GLU A 53 -5.69 11.52 4.78
N GLU A 54 -5.89 12.31 3.76
CA GLU A 54 -7.10 13.12 3.59
C GLU A 54 -8.37 12.26 3.42
N ALA A 55 -8.24 11.07 2.86
CA ALA A 55 -9.35 10.15 2.66
C ALA A 55 -9.68 9.30 3.89
N LEU A 56 -8.78 9.28 4.90
CA LEU A 56 -8.96 8.41 6.07
C LEU A 56 -10.28 8.59 6.81
N PRO A 57 -10.80 9.82 7.03
CA PRO A 57 -12.08 9.94 7.74
C PRO A 57 -13.22 9.18 7.04
N GLN A 58 -13.23 9.19 5.72
CA GLN A 58 -14.25 8.48 4.94
C GLN A 58 -14.02 6.98 4.93
N LEU A 59 -12.76 6.54 4.80
CA LEU A 59 -12.40 5.12 4.83
C LEU A 59 -12.64 4.53 6.22
N GLY A 60 -12.30 5.27 7.27
CA GLY A 60 -12.51 4.83 8.64
C GLY A 60 -13.98 4.61 9.00
N LYS A 61 -14.88 5.41 8.43
CA LYS A 61 -16.32 5.24 8.64
C LYS A 61 -16.84 3.89 8.16
N ILE A 62 -16.20 3.31 7.15
CA ILE A 62 -16.58 2.00 6.62
C ILE A 62 -15.60 0.90 7.03
N GLY A 63 -14.76 1.19 8.04
CA GLY A 63 -13.89 0.19 8.68
C GLY A 63 -12.69 -0.24 7.87
N VAL A 64 -12.23 0.59 6.93
CA VAL A 64 -11.13 0.25 6.03
C VAL A 64 -9.82 0.86 6.52
N THR A 65 -8.78 0.02 6.61
CA THR A 65 -7.41 0.44 6.93
C THR A 65 -6.62 0.60 5.65
N VAL A 66 -5.75 1.62 5.61
CA VAL A 66 -4.79 1.82 4.52
C VAL A 66 -3.40 1.50 5.05
N ILE A 67 -2.61 0.78 4.28
CA ILE A 67 -1.22 0.45 4.61
C ILE A 67 -0.35 0.75 3.41
N GLY A 68 0.69 1.57 3.59
CA GLY A 68 1.69 1.81 2.55
C GLY A 68 2.90 0.91 2.81
N VAL A 69 3.51 0.39 1.74
CA VAL A 69 4.67 -0.50 1.84
C VAL A 69 5.78 -0.02 0.91
N SER A 70 6.98 0.08 1.43
CA SER A 70 8.19 0.32 0.64
C SER A 70 9.34 -0.52 1.19
N LYS A 71 10.48 -0.48 0.54
CA LYS A 71 11.67 -1.16 1.05
C LYS A 71 12.54 -0.27 1.94
N ASP A 72 12.08 0.95 2.23
CA ASP A 72 12.79 1.85 3.14
C ASP A 72 12.92 1.24 4.53
N SER A 73 13.95 1.62 5.28
CA SER A 73 14.12 1.19 6.66
C SER A 73 12.98 1.75 7.52
N ILE A 74 12.71 1.07 8.64
CA ILE A 74 11.68 1.55 9.57
C ILE A 74 12.02 2.95 10.11
N LYS A 75 13.30 3.27 10.26
CA LYS A 75 13.75 4.60 10.67
C LYS A 75 13.36 5.67 9.65
N ALA A 76 13.58 5.41 8.37
CA ALA A 76 13.21 6.34 7.29
C ALA A 76 11.69 6.50 7.21
N ILE A 77 10.97 5.41 7.37
CA ILE A 77 9.51 5.39 7.35
C ILE A 77 8.94 6.18 8.53
N ASP A 78 9.50 6.01 9.73
CA ASP A 78 9.07 6.79 10.91
C ASP A 78 9.26 8.28 10.71
N LYS A 79 10.41 8.67 10.13
CA LYS A 79 10.67 10.08 9.81
C LYS A 79 9.65 10.65 8.82
N PHE A 80 9.33 9.85 7.80
CA PHE A 80 8.37 10.24 6.78
C PHE A 80 6.97 10.42 7.40
N ALA A 81 6.53 9.45 8.19
CA ALA A 81 5.22 9.51 8.85
C ALA A 81 5.13 10.73 9.80
N GLU A 82 6.18 11.00 10.56
CA GLU A 82 6.20 12.13 11.47
C GLU A 82 6.20 13.47 10.73
N LYS A 83 7.03 13.58 9.69
CA LYS A 83 7.18 14.81 8.92
C LYS A 83 5.87 15.28 8.29
N TYR A 84 5.08 14.35 7.80
CA TYR A 84 3.83 14.65 7.09
C TYR A 84 2.59 14.30 7.91
N LYS A 85 2.76 13.92 9.16
CA LYS A 85 1.67 13.60 10.10
C LYS A 85 0.73 12.53 9.54
N LEU A 86 1.33 11.46 9.03
CA LEU A 86 0.59 10.34 8.47
C LEU A 86 0.17 9.38 9.59
N SER A 87 -1.13 9.21 9.77
CA SER A 87 -1.65 8.41 10.88
C SER A 87 -1.87 6.94 10.52
N PHE A 88 -1.96 6.61 9.22
CA PHE A 88 -2.08 5.21 8.80
C PHE A 88 -0.73 4.50 8.83
N PRO A 89 -0.71 3.17 8.96
CA PRO A 89 0.56 2.44 9.02
C PRO A 89 1.34 2.50 7.71
N LEU A 90 2.65 2.77 7.82
CA LEU A 90 3.59 2.64 6.71
C LEU A 90 4.54 1.50 7.08
N ALA A 91 4.53 0.44 6.30
CA ALA A 91 5.28 -0.78 6.58
C ALA A 91 6.60 -0.85 5.83
N SER A 92 7.57 -1.52 6.44
CA SER A 92 8.91 -1.70 5.89
C SER A 92 9.10 -3.13 5.42
N ASP A 93 9.50 -3.31 4.15
CA ASP A 93 9.81 -4.60 3.56
C ASP A 93 11.18 -4.53 2.88
N PRO A 94 12.27 -4.43 3.66
CA PRO A 94 13.61 -4.19 3.08
C PRO A 94 14.11 -5.34 2.21
N GLU A 95 13.63 -6.56 2.43
CA GLU A 95 14.02 -7.72 1.63
C GLU A 95 13.14 -7.90 0.39
N THR A 96 12.11 -7.09 0.23
CA THR A 96 11.19 -7.08 -0.91
C THR A 96 10.36 -8.35 -1.12
N ASN A 97 10.32 -9.23 -0.14
CA ASN A 97 9.58 -10.50 -0.24
C ASN A 97 8.08 -10.28 -0.45
N ILE A 98 7.50 -9.39 0.32
CA ILE A 98 6.07 -9.08 0.23
C ILE A 98 5.78 -8.24 -1.00
N ILE A 99 6.64 -7.27 -1.29
CA ILE A 99 6.54 -6.45 -2.50
C ILE A 99 6.53 -7.35 -3.74
N ALA A 100 7.43 -8.34 -3.79
CA ALA A 100 7.50 -9.29 -4.90
C ALA A 100 6.27 -10.21 -4.94
N ALA A 101 5.80 -10.69 -3.79
CA ALA A 101 4.62 -11.56 -3.71
C ALA A 101 3.36 -10.89 -4.27
N TYR A 102 3.26 -9.57 -4.08
CA TYR A 102 2.13 -8.80 -4.61
C TYR A 102 2.35 -8.28 -6.03
N GLY A 103 3.45 -8.67 -6.68
CA GLY A 103 3.72 -8.30 -8.07
C GLY A 103 4.25 -6.88 -8.26
N ALA A 104 4.68 -6.22 -7.20
CA ALA A 104 5.13 -4.83 -7.24
C ALA A 104 6.65 -4.68 -7.39
N TRP A 105 7.41 -5.78 -7.39
CA TRP A 105 8.86 -5.76 -7.60
C TRP A 105 9.15 -6.10 -9.05
N VAL A 106 9.55 -5.10 -9.83
CA VAL A 106 9.60 -5.24 -11.29
C VAL A 106 10.91 -4.69 -11.86
N GLU A 107 11.26 -5.15 -13.06
CA GLU A 107 12.38 -4.61 -13.81
C GLU A 107 12.00 -3.24 -14.38
N LYS A 108 12.86 -2.26 -14.15
CA LYS A 108 12.71 -0.91 -14.68
C LYS A 108 13.93 -0.57 -15.53
N SER A 109 13.78 0.43 -16.40
CA SER A 109 14.87 0.89 -17.24
C SER A 109 14.99 2.41 -17.13
N MET A 110 16.23 2.90 -17.01
CA MET A 110 16.52 4.32 -16.99
C MET A 110 17.84 4.56 -17.69
N TYR A 111 17.83 5.40 -18.72
CA TYR A 111 19.02 5.71 -19.53
C TYR A 111 19.71 4.45 -20.07
N GLY A 112 18.92 3.48 -20.52
CA GLY A 112 19.43 2.23 -21.06
C GLY A 112 19.92 1.21 -20.03
N LYS A 113 19.89 1.54 -18.75
CA LYS A 113 20.25 0.63 -17.67
C LYS A 113 19.02 0.00 -17.05
N LYS A 114 19.07 -1.32 -16.84
CA LYS A 114 18.00 -2.07 -16.20
C LYS A 114 18.29 -2.20 -14.71
N TYR A 115 17.24 -2.09 -13.90
CA TYR A 115 17.34 -2.27 -12.46
C TYR A 115 15.99 -2.78 -11.91
N MET A 116 16.02 -3.39 -10.74
CA MET A 116 14.79 -3.81 -10.07
C MET A 116 14.28 -2.69 -9.18
N GLY A 117 12.98 -2.47 -9.19
CA GLY A 117 12.38 -1.42 -8.37
C GLY A 117 10.91 -1.70 -8.10
N ILE A 118 10.32 -0.86 -7.25
CA ILE A 118 8.92 -0.98 -6.87
C ILE A 118 8.06 -0.27 -7.91
N GLU A 119 7.09 -1.01 -8.47
CA GLU A 119 6.05 -0.42 -9.31
C GLU A 119 4.98 0.14 -8.38
N ARG A 120 4.63 1.41 -8.55
CA ARG A 120 3.56 2.02 -7.77
C ARG A 120 2.25 1.31 -8.09
N SER A 121 1.72 0.59 -7.12
CA SER A 121 0.51 -0.20 -7.31
C SER A 121 -0.30 -0.24 -6.03
N THR A 122 -1.59 -0.51 -6.15
CA THR A 122 -2.49 -0.59 -5.01
C THR A 122 -3.35 -1.85 -5.14
N VAL A 123 -3.62 -2.47 -4.01
CA VAL A 123 -4.45 -3.67 -3.92
C VAL A 123 -5.53 -3.45 -2.87
N LEU A 124 -6.76 -3.75 -3.22
CA LEU A 124 -7.88 -3.76 -2.27
C LEU A 124 -8.17 -5.21 -1.91
N VAL A 125 -8.12 -5.52 -0.62
CA VAL A 125 -8.38 -6.87 -0.09
C VAL A 125 -9.71 -6.83 0.67
N ASP A 126 -10.57 -7.80 0.43
CA ASP A 126 -11.88 -7.85 1.08
C ASP A 126 -11.79 -8.46 2.49
N ALA A 127 -12.90 -8.46 3.20
CA ALA A 127 -12.96 -8.95 4.59
C ALA A 127 -12.59 -10.43 4.74
N GLN A 128 -12.68 -11.21 3.67
CA GLN A 128 -12.32 -12.62 3.66
C GLN A 128 -10.85 -12.87 3.29
N GLY A 129 -10.09 -11.82 3.05
CA GLY A 129 -8.68 -11.94 2.67
C GLY A 129 -8.45 -12.22 1.20
N LYS A 130 -9.43 -11.96 0.35
CA LYS A 130 -9.30 -12.13 -1.10
C LYS A 130 -9.08 -10.79 -1.77
N ILE A 131 -8.34 -10.82 -2.87
CA ILE A 131 -8.03 -9.61 -3.64
C ILE A 131 -9.29 -9.20 -4.41
N ALA A 132 -9.84 -8.03 -4.07
CA ALA A 132 -11.02 -7.50 -4.71
C ALA A 132 -10.69 -6.67 -5.93
N LYS A 133 -9.59 -5.91 -5.90
CA LYS A 133 -9.19 -5.07 -7.02
C LYS A 133 -7.69 -4.78 -6.99
N ILE A 134 -7.09 -4.66 -8.18
CA ILE A 134 -5.68 -4.34 -8.36
C ILE A 134 -5.56 -3.11 -9.26
N TRP A 135 -4.76 -2.13 -8.84
CA TRP A 135 -4.41 -0.98 -9.68
C TRP A 135 -2.90 -1.04 -9.95
N PRO A 136 -2.47 -1.59 -11.08
CA PRO A 136 -1.05 -1.58 -11.46
C PRO A 136 -0.69 -0.21 -12.03
N LYS A 137 0.59 0.15 -11.97
CA LYS A 137 1.12 1.39 -12.57
C LYS A 137 0.30 2.61 -12.21
N VAL A 138 0.14 2.83 -10.91
CA VAL A 138 -0.72 3.89 -10.38
C VAL A 138 -0.25 5.28 -10.80
N LYS A 139 -1.18 6.10 -11.26
CA LYS A 139 -1.02 7.54 -11.38
C LYS A 139 -1.63 8.16 -10.14
N ILE A 140 -0.86 9.02 -9.47
CA ILE A 140 -1.23 9.55 -8.15
C ILE A 140 -2.50 10.41 -8.21
N GLU A 141 -2.62 11.22 -9.25
CA GLU A 141 -3.73 12.16 -9.37
C GLU A 141 -5.07 11.42 -9.44
N GLY A 142 -5.98 11.72 -8.50
CA GLY A 142 -7.29 11.10 -8.43
C GLY A 142 -7.32 9.67 -7.92
N HIS A 143 -6.17 9.07 -7.61
CA HIS A 143 -6.11 7.67 -7.24
C HIS A 143 -6.78 7.38 -5.89
N ALA A 144 -6.54 8.21 -4.87
CA ALA A 144 -7.18 8.01 -3.56
C ALA A 144 -8.70 8.03 -3.67
N ALA A 145 -9.25 8.90 -4.51
CA ALA A 145 -10.69 8.95 -4.78
C ALA A 145 -11.19 7.69 -5.48
N GLU A 146 -10.42 7.15 -6.43
CA GLU A 146 -10.75 5.89 -7.09
C GLU A 146 -10.81 4.72 -6.10
N VAL A 147 -9.84 4.67 -5.19
CA VAL A 147 -9.78 3.63 -4.16
C VAL A 147 -10.97 3.75 -3.22
N LEU A 148 -11.29 4.96 -2.77
CA LEU A 148 -12.44 5.20 -1.91
C LEU A 148 -13.74 4.73 -2.58
N ALA A 149 -13.93 5.06 -3.86
CA ALA A 149 -15.11 4.64 -4.62
C ALA A 149 -15.21 3.12 -4.72
N ALA A 150 -14.08 2.44 -4.95
CA ALA A 150 -14.04 0.99 -5.04
C ALA A 150 -14.38 0.34 -3.70
N VAL A 151 -13.87 0.89 -2.60
CA VAL A 151 -14.18 0.40 -1.26
C VAL A 151 -15.67 0.57 -0.94
N GLN A 152 -16.22 1.72 -1.28
CA GLN A 152 -17.66 1.97 -1.07
C GLN A 152 -18.52 1.00 -1.88
N SER A 153 -18.06 0.61 -3.05
CA SER A 153 -18.75 -0.39 -3.88
C SER A 153 -18.78 -1.78 -3.22
N LEU A 154 -17.75 -2.13 -2.45
CA LEU A 154 -17.71 -3.41 -1.74
C LEU A 154 -18.77 -3.50 -0.63
N GLU A 155 -19.15 -2.37 -0.05
CA GLU A 155 -20.09 -2.29 1.06
C GLU A 155 -21.56 -2.52 0.62
N LYS A 156 -21.80 -2.54 -0.69
CA LYS A 156 -23.16 -2.72 -1.21
C LYS A 156 -23.55 -4.17 -1.42
#